data_a4ce126bbcf14262652886dfc43b2ef8
#
_entry.id   a4ce126bbcf14262652886dfc43b2ef8
#
_cell.length_a   1.000
_cell.length_b   1.000
_cell.length_c   1.000
_cell.angle_alpha   90.00
_cell.angle_beta   90.00
_cell.angle_gamma   90.00
#
_symmetry.space_group_name_H-M   'P 1'
#
loop_
_entity.id
_entity.type
_entity.pdbx_description
1 polymer ?
#
loop_
_entity_poly.entity_id
_entity_poly.type
_entity_poly.pdbx_seq_one_letter_code
_entity_poly.pdbx_strand_id
1 'polypeptide(L)'
;MLQLPMSARIRLQAINQHIMTSARPAPSTVAGHLAGSSQSWHGKVVPDGPFKPEKGRYRLYIGLFCPFAHRANIVRHLKGLQDTIPVTVVKPYPKGDEKGWPGWQFPSSDSEYPGANPDPLFGAKYLHELYFKDDPEYKGRYSVPLLWDTQTNTVVNNESAELLRDLQTGFNSILPEEYSKVTLYPDHLRGEIDTISTWMQRDLNTGVYKAGFATTQEDYDKNVPVVFAALNKLEKIIAQHGGPFVLGKDLTELDVRAFATVIRFDTVYVQHFKCNLGTIRHDYPQINNWLKNLYWNVPAFKDTTDFKHIKENYTKSHGDINPRAITPLGPWPEVEENYEKDLSKVPTGGVKMPLVLDLEERL
;
A
#
# COMPACT_ATOMS: atom_id res chain seq x y z
N MET A 1 7.22 50.39 34.10
CA MET A 1 7.80 49.81 32.87
C MET A 1 9.12 49.18 33.18
N LEU A 2 9.20 47.87 33.39
CA LEU A 2 10.43 47.14 33.65
C LEU A 2 11.14 46.88 32.33
N GLN A 3 12.30 47.46 32.12
CA GLN A 3 13.13 47.18 30.95
C GLN A 3 13.92 45.86 31.23
N LEU A 4 13.71 44.90 30.39
CA LEU A 4 14.46 43.63 30.38
C LEU A 4 15.95 43.90 30.00
N PRO A 5 16.92 43.22 30.60
CA PRO A 5 18.33 43.41 30.31
C PRO A 5 18.69 42.97 28.88
N MET A 6 19.66 43.67 28.29
CA MET A 6 20.10 43.55 26.89
C MET A 6 20.50 42.10 26.49
N SER A 7 20.96 41.26 27.43
CA SER A 7 21.28 39.85 27.24
C SER A 7 20.06 38.97 26.92
N ALA A 8 18.87 39.33 27.40
CA ALA A 8 17.63 38.61 27.13
C ALA A 8 17.10 38.90 25.72
N ARG A 9 17.34 40.10 25.18
CA ARG A 9 16.95 40.50 23.79
C ARG A 9 17.80 39.76 22.75
N ILE A 10 19.08 39.53 23.01
CA ILE A 10 19.98 38.81 22.09
C ILE A 10 19.62 37.33 22.04
N ARG A 11 19.21 36.70 23.15
CA ARG A 11 18.75 35.31 23.15
C ARG A 11 17.41 35.10 22.42
N LEU A 12 16.50 36.06 22.53
CA LEU A 12 15.22 36.00 21.80
C LEU A 12 15.39 36.23 20.29
N GLN A 13 16.34 37.06 19.86
CA GLN A 13 16.67 37.21 18.45
C GLN A 13 17.39 35.98 17.86
N ALA A 14 18.28 35.33 18.62
CA ALA A 14 18.93 34.09 18.17
C ALA A 14 17.95 32.90 18.06
N ILE A 15 16.97 32.81 18.96
CA ILE A 15 15.92 31.80 18.88
C ILE A 15 15.00 32.05 17.69
N ASN A 16 14.63 33.29 17.41
CA ASN A 16 13.82 33.62 16.23
C ASN A 16 14.56 33.46 14.89
N GLN A 17 15.88 33.66 14.85
CA GLN A 17 16.66 33.41 13.63
C GLN A 17 16.86 31.90 13.35
N HIS A 18 16.92 31.04 14.39
CA HIS A 18 17.00 29.58 14.19
C HIS A 18 15.67 28.95 13.77
N ILE A 19 14.54 29.62 14.02
CA ILE A 19 13.20 29.17 13.59
C ILE A 19 12.91 29.57 12.13
N MET A 20 13.65 30.54 11.58
CA MET A 20 13.37 31.08 10.23
C MET A 20 14.24 30.52 9.09
N THR A 21 15.18 29.59 9.37
CA THR A 21 16.12 29.09 8.35
C THR A 21 15.99 27.61 8.00
N SER A 22 15.05 26.89 8.57
CA SER A 22 14.62 25.62 7.98
C SER A 22 13.46 25.92 7.01
N ALA A 23 13.77 26.18 5.76
CA ALA A 23 12.77 26.09 4.70
C ALA A 23 12.19 24.68 4.75
N ARG A 24 10.99 24.51 5.32
CA ARG A 24 10.23 23.28 5.21
C ARG A 24 10.14 22.96 3.73
N PRO A 25 10.48 21.74 3.28
CA PRO A 25 10.11 21.34 1.94
C PRO A 25 8.60 21.57 1.81
N ALA A 26 8.19 22.12 0.67
CA ALA A 26 6.78 22.39 0.39
C ALA A 26 5.96 21.12 0.68
N PRO A 27 4.79 21.23 1.35
CA PRO A 27 3.98 20.07 1.65
C PRO A 27 3.73 19.29 0.36
N SER A 28 3.98 17.99 0.40
CA SER A 28 3.70 17.11 -0.73
C SER A 28 2.19 17.16 -0.95
N THR A 29 1.75 17.87 -1.98
CA THR A 29 0.33 17.97 -2.30
C THR A 29 -0.25 16.60 -2.58
N VAL A 30 -1.55 16.39 -2.32
CA VAL A 30 -2.29 15.15 -2.67
C VAL A 30 -2.00 14.73 -4.11
N ALA A 31 -1.90 15.71 -5.03
CA ALA A 31 -1.46 15.48 -6.41
C ALA A 31 -0.09 14.78 -6.50
N GLY A 32 0.86 15.11 -5.62
CA GLY A 32 2.18 14.47 -5.55
C GLY A 32 2.14 13.00 -5.11
N HIS A 33 1.16 12.58 -4.32
CA HIS A 33 1.00 11.19 -3.88
C HIS A 33 0.16 10.33 -4.84
N LEU A 34 -0.71 10.93 -5.64
CA LEU A 34 -1.71 10.24 -6.46
C LEU A 34 -1.54 10.38 -7.97
N ALA A 35 -0.83 11.42 -8.43
CA ALA A 35 -0.52 11.55 -9.85
C ALA A 35 0.41 10.42 -10.28
N GLY A 36 0.03 9.59 -11.25
CA GLY A 36 0.95 8.71 -11.94
C GLY A 36 2.13 9.53 -12.48
N SER A 37 3.35 9.00 -12.43
CA SER A 37 4.45 9.66 -13.14
C SER A 37 4.19 9.46 -14.63
N SER A 38 4.51 10.47 -15.45
CA SER A 38 4.54 10.32 -16.92
C SER A 38 5.66 9.37 -17.38
N GLN A 39 6.51 8.92 -16.45
CA GLN A 39 7.59 7.99 -16.64
C GLN A 39 7.39 6.81 -15.70
N SER A 40 6.88 5.71 -16.23
CA SER A 40 6.74 4.41 -15.57
C SER A 40 7.30 3.34 -16.46
N TRP A 41 7.76 2.25 -15.87
CA TRP A 41 8.20 1.07 -16.60
C TRP A 41 7.05 0.07 -16.66
N HIS A 42 6.79 -0.44 -17.87
CA HIS A 42 5.67 -1.32 -18.20
C HIS A 42 6.12 -2.63 -18.84
N GLY A 43 7.36 -3.05 -18.55
CA GLY A 43 7.90 -4.31 -19.04
C GLY A 43 7.16 -5.50 -18.46
N LYS A 44 7.14 -6.61 -19.22
CA LYS A 44 6.47 -7.86 -18.84
C LYS A 44 7.42 -9.03 -18.92
N VAL A 45 7.33 -9.94 -17.97
CA VAL A 45 8.05 -11.21 -18.03
C VAL A 45 7.26 -12.18 -18.91
N VAL A 46 7.82 -12.47 -20.08
CA VAL A 46 7.21 -13.41 -21.06
C VAL A 46 8.30 -14.25 -21.75
N PRO A 47 8.01 -15.51 -22.14
CA PRO A 47 9.01 -16.42 -22.71
C PRO A 47 9.72 -15.87 -23.95
N ASP A 48 8.97 -15.19 -24.82
CA ASP A 48 9.45 -14.68 -26.10
C ASP A 48 9.80 -13.18 -26.07
N GLY A 49 9.84 -12.58 -24.88
CA GLY A 49 10.16 -11.16 -24.67
C GLY A 49 11.62 -10.90 -24.27
N PRO A 50 11.96 -9.63 -24.04
CA PRO A 50 13.27 -9.25 -23.50
C PRO A 50 13.49 -9.72 -22.07
N PHE A 51 12.41 -9.81 -21.29
CA PHE A 51 12.41 -10.26 -19.92
C PHE A 51 11.85 -11.69 -19.87
N LYS A 52 12.74 -12.69 -19.92
CA LYS A 52 12.35 -14.11 -19.92
C LYS A 52 12.14 -14.64 -18.49
N PRO A 53 11.22 -15.60 -18.28
CA PRO A 53 11.07 -16.24 -16.98
C PRO A 53 12.28 -17.09 -16.63
N GLU A 54 13.07 -16.64 -15.68
CA GLU A 54 14.29 -17.30 -15.20
C GLU A 54 14.38 -17.20 -13.68
N LYS A 55 14.73 -18.31 -13.01
CA LYS A 55 14.91 -18.33 -11.56
C LYS A 55 16.10 -17.47 -11.14
N GLY A 56 15.88 -16.55 -10.19
CA GLY A 56 16.94 -15.69 -9.63
C GLY A 56 17.37 -14.52 -10.52
N ARG A 57 16.78 -14.37 -11.71
CA ARG A 57 17.07 -13.24 -12.61
C ARG A 57 16.51 -11.92 -12.10
N TYR A 58 15.33 -11.97 -11.46
CA TYR A 58 14.62 -10.78 -11.03
C TYR A 58 14.72 -10.59 -9.53
N ARG A 59 14.68 -9.31 -9.11
CA ARG A 59 14.54 -8.92 -7.72
C ARG A 59 13.38 -7.97 -7.55
N LEU A 60 12.52 -8.25 -6.55
CA LEU A 60 11.39 -7.40 -6.23
C LEU A 60 11.74 -6.52 -5.01
N TYR A 61 11.77 -5.21 -5.20
CA TYR A 61 11.93 -4.24 -4.12
C TYR A 61 10.57 -3.82 -3.60
N ILE A 62 10.36 -3.93 -2.30
CA ILE A 62 9.10 -3.62 -1.63
C ILE A 62 9.30 -2.85 -0.33
N GLY A 63 8.21 -2.25 0.16
CA GLY A 63 8.04 -1.86 1.55
C GLY A 63 6.86 -2.63 2.12
N LEU A 64 7.02 -3.36 3.21
CA LEU A 64 5.94 -4.15 3.85
C LEU A 64 4.78 -3.26 4.30
N PHE A 65 5.04 -1.98 4.49
CA PHE A 65 4.02 -0.97 4.77
C PHE A 65 3.14 -0.63 3.56
N CYS A 66 3.68 -0.72 2.33
CA CYS A 66 3.01 -0.21 1.13
C CYS A 66 1.89 -1.15 0.65
N PRO A 67 0.62 -0.72 0.54
CA PRO A 67 -0.47 -1.58 0.08
C PRO A 67 -0.33 -1.96 -1.39
N PHE A 68 0.33 -1.13 -2.20
CA PHE A 68 0.54 -1.41 -3.62
C PHE A 68 1.64 -2.46 -3.82
N ALA A 69 2.73 -2.39 -3.06
CA ALA A 69 3.78 -3.42 -3.05
C ALA A 69 3.29 -4.74 -2.42
N HIS A 70 2.38 -4.66 -1.45
CA HIS A 70 1.77 -5.82 -0.81
C HIS A 70 1.06 -6.72 -1.82
N ARG A 71 0.38 -6.16 -2.84
CA ARG A 71 -0.27 -6.91 -3.91
C ARG A 71 0.70 -7.83 -4.64
N ALA A 72 1.83 -7.29 -5.08
CA ALA A 72 2.86 -8.06 -5.77
C ALA A 72 3.46 -9.16 -4.87
N ASN A 73 3.67 -8.87 -3.58
CA ASN A 73 4.22 -9.84 -2.64
C ASN A 73 3.22 -10.97 -2.31
N ILE A 74 1.93 -10.68 -2.15
CA ILE A 74 0.88 -11.70 -1.99
C ILE A 74 0.87 -12.64 -3.22
N VAL A 75 0.83 -12.07 -4.43
CA VAL A 75 0.84 -12.89 -5.66
C VAL A 75 2.11 -13.72 -5.78
N ARG A 76 3.27 -13.15 -5.42
CA ARG A 76 4.54 -13.88 -5.37
C ARG A 76 4.45 -15.12 -4.46
N HIS A 77 3.79 -15.02 -3.31
CA HIS A 77 3.56 -16.14 -2.40
C HIS A 77 2.54 -17.14 -2.94
N LEU A 78 1.38 -16.66 -3.46
CA LEU A 78 0.35 -17.52 -4.04
C LEU A 78 0.87 -18.34 -5.23
N LYS A 79 1.82 -17.80 -5.97
CA LYS A 79 2.44 -18.46 -7.14
C LYS A 79 3.71 -19.25 -6.80
N GLY A 80 4.09 -19.40 -5.53
CA GLY A 80 5.31 -20.13 -5.14
C GLY A 80 6.59 -19.53 -5.71
N LEU A 81 6.62 -18.19 -5.90
CA LEU A 81 7.75 -17.49 -6.53
C LEU A 81 8.85 -17.06 -5.54
N GLN A 82 8.79 -17.46 -4.27
CA GLN A 82 9.71 -16.99 -3.22
C GLN A 82 11.17 -17.30 -3.56
N ASP A 83 11.44 -18.48 -4.07
CA ASP A 83 12.78 -18.92 -4.50
C ASP A 83 13.15 -18.46 -5.91
N THR A 84 12.18 -17.98 -6.68
CA THR A 84 12.36 -17.54 -8.07
C THR A 84 12.65 -16.05 -8.14
N ILE A 85 11.96 -15.25 -7.33
CA ILE A 85 12.08 -13.80 -7.27
C ILE A 85 12.42 -13.39 -5.82
N PRO A 86 13.70 -13.27 -5.46
CA PRO A 86 14.11 -12.72 -4.17
C PRO A 86 13.55 -11.32 -3.93
N VAL A 87 13.28 -11.00 -2.66
CA VAL A 87 12.76 -9.70 -2.24
C VAL A 87 13.83 -8.89 -1.51
N THR A 88 13.84 -7.58 -1.71
CA THR A 88 14.55 -6.62 -0.87
C THR A 88 13.55 -5.63 -0.30
N VAL A 89 13.60 -5.43 1.01
CA VAL A 89 12.62 -4.66 1.77
C VAL A 89 13.25 -3.38 2.30
N VAL A 90 12.68 -2.23 1.94
CA VAL A 90 13.08 -0.92 2.49
C VAL A 90 12.54 -0.72 3.90
N LYS A 91 13.18 0.15 4.68
CA LYS A 91 12.68 0.58 5.99
C LYS A 91 11.37 1.37 5.84
N PRO A 92 10.46 1.33 6.82
CA PRO A 92 9.22 2.09 6.78
C PRO A 92 9.42 3.61 6.97
N TYR A 93 10.57 4.02 7.47
CA TYR A 93 11.01 5.41 7.65
C TYR A 93 12.55 5.47 7.79
N PRO A 94 13.21 6.62 7.53
CA PRO A 94 12.66 7.85 6.96
C PRO A 94 12.30 7.70 5.49
N LYS A 95 11.50 8.67 5.00
CA LYS A 95 11.23 8.84 3.59
C LYS A 95 12.03 10.02 3.07
N GLY A 96 12.94 9.74 2.13
CA GLY A 96 13.87 10.73 1.59
C GLY A 96 15.22 10.75 2.30
N ASP A 97 16.19 11.36 1.65
CA ASP A 97 17.55 11.54 2.14
C ASP A 97 17.81 12.96 2.66
N GLU A 98 19.02 13.19 3.20
CA GLU A 98 19.46 14.49 3.75
C GLU A 98 19.55 15.58 2.67
N LYS A 99 19.65 15.22 1.39
CA LYS A 99 19.70 16.13 0.24
C LYS A 99 18.30 16.51 -0.26
N GLY A 100 17.25 15.93 0.35
CA GLY A 100 15.85 16.17 -0.03
C GLY A 100 15.34 15.31 -1.19
N TRP A 101 16.12 14.31 -1.65
CA TRP A 101 15.63 13.35 -2.64
C TRP A 101 14.58 12.43 -2.00
N PRO A 102 13.38 12.32 -2.55
CA PRO A 102 12.36 11.43 -2.03
C PRO A 102 12.70 9.97 -2.32
N GLY A 103 12.33 9.08 -1.44
CA GLY A 103 12.53 7.65 -1.59
C GLY A 103 12.68 6.98 -0.24
N TRP A 104 12.69 5.66 -0.23
CA TRP A 104 12.80 4.87 0.98
C TRP A 104 14.24 4.46 1.23
N GLN A 105 14.63 4.38 2.49
CA GLN A 105 15.98 3.99 2.89
C GLN A 105 16.07 2.46 3.03
N PHE A 106 17.17 1.87 2.56
CA PHE A 106 17.58 0.53 2.95
C PHE A 106 18.31 0.56 4.30
N PRO A 107 18.19 -0.47 5.15
CA PRO A 107 19.03 -0.56 6.33
C PRO A 107 20.49 -0.82 5.95
N SER A 108 21.41 -0.47 6.84
CA SER A 108 22.85 -0.73 6.66
C SER A 108 23.24 -2.18 7.01
N SER A 109 22.38 -2.87 7.76
CA SER A 109 22.52 -4.27 8.15
C SER A 109 21.14 -4.90 8.41
N ASP A 110 21.05 -6.22 8.35
CA ASP A 110 19.81 -6.96 8.65
C ASP A 110 19.30 -6.75 10.09
N SER A 111 20.18 -6.35 11.02
CA SER A 111 19.81 -6.09 12.42
C SER A 111 19.32 -4.66 12.67
N GLU A 112 19.48 -3.73 11.73
CA GLU A 112 19.11 -2.33 11.95
C GLU A 112 17.59 -2.13 12.08
N TYR A 113 16.82 -2.83 11.26
CA TYR A 113 15.36 -2.76 11.33
C TYR A 113 14.74 -4.12 10.98
N PRO A 114 13.95 -4.74 11.90
CA PRO A 114 13.34 -6.05 11.66
C PRO A 114 12.48 -6.07 10.41
N GLY A 115 12.66 -7.07 9.55
CA GLY A 115 11.89 -7.25 8.31
C GLY A 115 12.38 -6.41 7.12
N ALA A 116 13.31 -5.47 7.31
CA ALA A 116 14.01 -4.78 6.23
C ALA A 116 15.43 -5.35 6.03
N ASN A 117 15.98 -5.20 4.84
CA ASN A 117 17.31 -5.72 4.54
C ASN A 117 18.10 -4.79 3.59
N PRO A 118 19.44 -4.78 3.69
CA PRO A 118 20.29 -4.01 2.78
C PRO A 118 20.06 -4.39 1.31
N ASP A 119 20.33 -3.46 0.41
CA ASP A 119 20.34 -3.78 -1.02
C ASP A 119 21.55 -4.67 -1.37
N PRO A 120 21.33 -5.93 -1.81
CA PRO A 120 22.42 -6.87 -2.06
C PRO A 120 23.05 -6.71 -3.45
N LEU A 121 22.46 -5.93 -4.36
CA LEU A 121 22.94 -5.80 -5.73
C LEU A 121 23.96 -4.67 -5.87
N PHE A 122 23.67 -3.53 -5.28
CA PHE A 122 24.44 -2.30 -5.49
C PHE A 122 24.92 -1.65 -4.20
N GLY A 123 24.47 -2.17 -3.05
CA GLY A 123 24.72 -1.50 -1.76
C GLY A 123 24.07 -0.12 -1.69
N ALA A 124 22.97 0.08 -2.42
CA ALA A 124 22.24 1.34 -2.43
C ALA A 124 21.72 1.67 -1.03
N LYS A 125 21.84 2.95 -0.64
CA LYS A 125 21.30 3.43 0.64
C LYS A 125 19.85 3.81 0.53
N TYR A 126 19.40 4.25 -0.63
CA TYR A 126 18.05 4.71 -0.90
C TYR A 126 17.49 4.15 -2.20
N LEU A 127 16.19 3.95 -2.24
CA LEU A 127 15.49 3.39 -3.40
C LEU A 127 15.68 4.23 -4.67
N HIS A 128 15.75 5.57 -4.55
CA HIS A 128 15.94 6.45 -5.73
C HIS A 128 17.25 6.18 -6.46
N GLU A 129 18.27 5.68 -5.77
CA GLU A 129 19.54 5.33 -6.42
C GLU A 129 19.39 4.21 -7.47
N LEU A 130 18.43 3.31 -7.27
CA LEU A 130 18.10 2.26 -8.26
C LEU A 130 17.45 2.87 -9.50
N TYR A 131 16.53 3.81 -9.30
CA TYR A 131 15.91 4.52 -10.41
C TYR A 131 16.93 5.29 -11.25
N PHE A 132 17.88 5.96 -10.60
CA PHE A 132 18.97 6.67 -11.29
C PHE A 132 19.99 5.74 -11.98
N LYS A 133 20.07 4.47 -11.58
CA LYS A 133 20.91 3.49 -12.31
C LYS A 133 20.31 3.14 -13.66
N ASP A 134 18.99 3.11 -13.77
CA ASP A 134 18.29 2.83 -15.02
C ASP A 134 18.14 4.09 -15.87
N ASP A 135 17.68 5.18 -15.25
CA ASP A 135 17.49 6.49 -15.88
C ASP A 135 18.05 7.61 -14.97
N PRO A 136 19.28 8.11 -15.23
CA PRO A 136 19.89 9.17 -14.44
C PRO A 136 19.09 10.49 -14.41
N GLU A 137 18.24 10.72 -15.42
CA GLU A 137 17.41 11.91 -15.55
C GLU A 137 15.98 11.71 -15.02
N TYR A 138 15.69 10.57 -14.37
CA TYR A 138 14.36 10.24 -13.89
C TYR A 138 13.83 11.28 -12.90
N LYS A 139 12.63 11.80 -13.18
CA LYS A 139 11.96 12.84 -12.38
C LYS A 139 10.59 12.38 -11.83
N GLY A 140 10.28 11.09 -11.98
CA GLY A 140 9.04 10.50 -11.49
C GLY A 140 9.09 10.16 -10.01
N ARG A 141 8.26 9.22 -9.59
CA ARG A 141 8.20 8.76 -8.21
C ARG A 141 9.15 7.60 -7.96
N TYR A 142 9.90 7.69 -6.89
CA TYR A 142 10.74 6.61 -6.38
C TYR A 142 9.90 5.72 -5.46
N SER A 143 9.05 4.89 -6.06
CA SER A 143 8.03 4.11 -5.37
C SER A 143 8.35 2.62 -5.32
N VAL A 144 7.66 1.92 -4.43
CA VAL A 144 7.59 0.45 -4.40
C VAL A 144 6.15 0.02 -4.73
N PRO A 145 5.95 -1.13 -5.40
CA PRO A 145 6.93 -2.14 -5.81
C PRO A 145 7.81 -1.70 -6.97
N LEU A 146 9.01 -2.29 -7.08
CA LEU A 146 9.91 -2.15 -8.21
C LEU A 146 10.45 -3.53 -8.58
N LEU A 147 10.19 -4.01 -9.80
CA LEU A 147 10.76 -5.24 -10.33
C LEU A 147 12.00 -4.90 -11.14
N TRP A 148 13.15 -5.44 -10.74
CA TRP A 148 14.45 -5.22 -11.32
C TRP A 148 14.94 -6.48 -12.05
N ASP A 149 15.49 -6.32 -13.26
CA ASP A 149 16.20 -7.38 -13.99
C ASP A 149 17.69 -7.28 -13.72
N THR A 150 18.28 -8.28 -13.09
CA THR A 150 19.70 -8.32 -12.72
C THR A 150 20.62 -8.63 -13.91
N GLN A 151 20.11 -9.17 -15.01
CA GLN A 151 20.89 -9.47 -16.20
C GLN A 151 21.09 -8.22 -17.06
N THR A 152 20.03 -7.46 -17.28
CA THR A 152 20.11 -6.22 -18.07
C THR A 152 20.42 -4.99 -17.22
N ASN A 153 20.36 -5.11 -15.89
CA ASN A 153 20.50 -4.01 -14.94
C ASN A 153 19.53 -2.86 -15.19
N THR A 154 18.26 -3.21 -15.43
CA THR A 154 17.18 -2.25 -15.71
C THR A 154 15.95 -2.51 -14.85
N VAL A 155 15.12 -1.48 -14.72
CA VAL A 155 13.77 -1.63 -14.18
C VAL A 155 12.91 -2.36 -15.21
N VAL A 156 12.21 -3.41 -14.77
CA VAL A 156 11.21 -4.10 -15.60
C VAL A 156 9.88 -3.38 -15.52
N ASN A 157 9.38 -3.21 -14.29
CA ASN A 157 8.05 -2.65 -14.06
C ASN A 157 7.94 -2.09 -12.63
N ASN A 158 7.24 -0.97 -12.46
CA ASN A 158 6.93 -0.38 -11.16
C ASN A 158 5.43 -0.06 -10.97
N GLU A 159 4.56 -0.56 -11.87
CA GLU A 159 3.11 -0.40 -11.77
C GLU A 159 2.47 -1.59 -11.06
N SER A 160 1.99 -1.37 -9.85
CA SER A 160 1.48 -2.44 -8.97
C SER A 160 0.32 -3.23 -9.55
N ALA A 161 -0.54 -2.59 -10.34
CA ALA A 161 -1.68 -3.25 -10.98
C ALA A 161 -1.26 -4.19 -12.10
N GLU A 162 -0.19 -3.84 -12.82
CA GLU A 162 0.41 -4.67 -13.86
C GLU A 162 1.22 -5.81 -13.24
N LEU A 163 2.08 -5.51 -12.27
CA LEU A 163 2.87 -6.52 -11.56
C LEU A 163 2.01 -7.60 -10.91
N LEU A 164 0.83 -7.22 -10.37
CA LEU A 164 -0.13 -8.18 -9.85
C LEU A 164 -0.55 -9.19 -10.92
N ARG A 165 -0.81 -8.75 -12.17
CA ARG A 165 -1.20 -9.62 -13.29
C ARG A 165 -0.01 -10.34 -13.92
N ASP A 166 1.13 -9.68 -14.06
CA ASP A 166 2.32 -10.24 -14.70
C ASP A 166 2.93 -11.39 -13.88
N LEU A 167 2.97 -11.25 -12.55
CA LEU A 167 3.44 -12.31 -11.66
C LEU A 167 2.53 -13.55 -11.65
N GLN A 168 1.26 -13.42 -12.01
CA GLN A 168 0.34 -14.56 -12.13
C GLN A 168 0.70 -15.49 -13.30
N THR A 169 1.19 -14.95 -14.39
CA THR A 169 1.33 -15.69 -15.66
C THR A 169 2.75 -15.76 -16.19
N GLY A 170 3.56 -14.73 -15.94
CA GLY A 170 4.88 -14.58 -16.55
C GLY A 170 5.86 -15.72 -16.29
N PHE A 171 5.73 -16.37 -15.14
CA PHE A 171 6.62 -17.46 -14.72
C PHE A 171 6.02 -18.87 -14.85
N ASN A 172 4.81 -19.03 -15.41
CA ASN A 172 4.12 -20.30 -15.46
C ASN A 172 4.93 -21.41 -16.16
N SER A 173 5.75 -21.07 -17.15
CA SER A 173 6.56 -22.04 -17.91
C SER A 173 7.68 -22.69 -17.10
N ILE A 174 8.06 -22.12 -15.96
CA ILE A 174 9.13 -22.64 -15.08
C ILE A 174 8.64 -23.07 -13.70
N LEU A 175 7.35 -22.92 -13.43
CA LEU A 175 6.75 -23.28 -12.15
C LEU A 175 6.20 -24.70 -12.15
N PRO A 176 6.23 -25.39 -10.98
CA PRO A 176 5.47 -26.63 -10.78
C PRO A 176 3.99 -26.45 -11.11
N GLU A 177 3.34 -27.52 -11.53
CA GLU A 177 1.94 -27.51 -12.00
C GLU A 177 0.97 -26.94 -10.98
N GLU A 178 1.16 -27.26 -9.70
CA GLU A 178 0.35 -26.76 -8.57
C GLU A 178 0.33 -25.23 -8.50
N TYR A 179 1.44 -24.56 -8.79
CA TYR A 179 1.53 -23.10 -8.80
C TYR A 179 1.19 -22.48 -10.16
N SER A 180 1.57 -23.12 -11.26
CA SER A 180 1.29 -22.61 -12.62
C SER A 180 -0.21 -22.55 -12.92
N LYS A 181 -1.02 -23.44 -12.33
CA LYS A 181 -2.48 -23.48 -12.45
C LYS A 181 -3.21 -22.46 -11.59
N VAL A 182 -2.56 -21.85 -10.59
CA VAL A 182 -3.18 -20.79 -9.78
C VAL A 182 -3.48 -19.59 -10.68
N THR A 183 -4.76 -19.25 -10.81
CA THR A 183 -5.22 -18.06 -11.53
C THR A 183 -6.06 -17.18 -10.60
N LEU A 184 -5.78 -15.88 -10.61
CA LEU A 184 -6.56 -14.86 -9.90
C LEU A 184 -7.42 -14.04 -10.85
N TYR A 185 -7.43 -14.40 -12.14
CA TYR A 185 -8.16 -13.70 -13.19
C TYR A 185 -8.81 -14.72 -14.14
N PRO A 186 -9.71 -15.59 -13.62
CA PRO A 186 -10.35 -16.64 -14.41
C PRO A 186 -11.30 -16.05 -15.46
N ASP A 187 -11.36 -16.69 -16.63
CA ASP A 187 -12.06 -16.20 -17.81
C ASP A 187 -13.52 -15.83 -17.55
N HIS A 188 -14.23 -16.66 -16.78
CA HIS A 188 -15.66 -16.48 -16.51
C HIS A 188 -15.98 -15.30 -15.58
N LEU A 189 -14.99 -14.74 -14.86
CA LEU A 189 -15.14 -13.61 -13.95
C LEU A 189 -14.46 -12.31 -14.45
N ARG A 190 -13.76 -12.33 -15.59
CA ARG A 190 -12.96 -11.19 -16.06
C ARG A 190 -13.73 -9.89 -16.15
N GLY A 191 -14.92 -9.91 -16.74
CA GLY A 191 -15.73 -8.70 -16.89
C GLY A 191 -16.15 -8.09 -15.56
N GLU A 192 -16.50 -8.93 -14.58
CA GLU A 192 -16.87 -8.51 -13.25
C GLU A 192 -15.65 -8.00 -12.47
N ILE A 193 -14.52 -8.71 -12.54
CA ILE A 193 -13.25 -8.29 -11.93
C ILE A 193 -12.83 -6.92 -12.45
N ASP A 194 -12.84 -6.68 -13.75
CA ASP A 194 -12.41 -5.40 -14.32
C ASP A 194 -13.34 -4.26 -13.90
N THR A 195 -14.65 -4.50 -13.90
CA THR A 195 -15.64 -3.53 -13.44
C THR A 195 -15.42 -3.14 -11.98
N ILE A 196 -15.27 -4.14 -11.10
CA ILE A 196 -15.06 -3.92 -9.67
C ILE A 196 -13.69 -3.28 -9.41
N SER A 197 -12.64 -3.75 -10.07
CA SER A 197 -11.27 -3.20 -9.92
C SER A 197 -11.21 -1.70 -10.21
N THR A 198 -11.99 -1.23 -11.19
CA THR A 198 -12.01 0.18 -11.61
C THR A 198 -12.46 1.10 -10.47
N TRP A 199 -13.65 0.86 -9.92
CA TRP A 199 -14.14 1.69 -8.81
C TRP A 199 -13.40 1.41 -7.49
N MET A 200 -13.03 0.15 -7.22
CA MET A 200 -12.26 -0.21 -6.03
C MET A 200 -10.93 0.53 -5.98
N GLN A 201 -10.23 0.61 -7.11
CA GLN A 201 -8.97 1.38 -7.18
C GLN A 201 -9.21 2.86 -6.93
N ARG A 202 -10.20 3.48 -7.59
CA ARG A 202 -10.48 4.91 -7.53
C ARG A 202 -11.01 5.36 -6.17
N ASP A 203 -11.95 4.60 -5.61
CA ASP A 203 -12.80 5.04 -4.49
C ASP A 203 -12.38 4.45 -3.15
N LEU A 204 -11.77 3.26 -3.14
CA LEU A 204 -11.28 2.61 -1.93
C LEU A 204 -9.76 2.66 -1.84
N ASN A 205 -9.02 2.02 -2.75
CA ASN A 205 -7.57 1.85 -2.59
C ASN A 205 -6.80 3.18 -2.65
N THR A 206 -7.17 4.10 -3.53
CA THR A 206 -6.67 5.48 -3.55
C THR A 206 -7.56 6.45 -2.79
N GLY A 207 -8.82 6.11 -2.57
CA GLY A 207 -9.78 6.92 -1.85
C GLY A 207 -9.33 7.28 -0.43
N VAL A 208 -8.82 6.30 0.32
CA VAL A 208 -8.28 6.51 1.68
C VAL A 208 -7.14 7.53 1.71
N TYR A 209 -6.33 7.61 0.66
CA TYR A 209 -5.25 8.60 0.52
C TYR A 209 -5.77 9.97 0.15
N LYS A 210 -6.81 10.07 -0.70
CA LYS A 210 -7.47 11.34 -1.01
C LYS A 210 -8.08 11.96 0.25
N ALA A 211 -8.69 11.13 1.11
CA ALA A 211 -9.19 11.58 2.40
C ALA A 211 -8.06 11.96 3.36
N GLY A 212 -7.06 11.09 3.51
CA GLY A 212 -5.99 11.22 4.50
C GLY A 212 -5.03 12.39 4.24
N PHE A 213 -4.77 12.72 2.98
CA PHE A 213 -3.94 13.84 2.57
C PHE A 213 -4.72 15.10 2.19
N ALA A 214 -6.02 15.15 2.49
CA ALA A 214 -6.81 16.36 2.33
C ALA A 214 -6.21 17.50 3.19
N THR A 215 -6.02 18.67 2.58
CA THR A 215 -5.46 19.86 3.25
C THR A 215 -6.53 20.88 3.61
N THR A 216 -7.77 20.67 3.16
CA THR A 216 -8.93 21.48 3.47
C THR A 216 -10.07 20.63 4.01
N GLN A 217 -10.98 21.24 4.78
CA GLN A 217 -12.18 20.54 5.26
C GLN A 217 -13.06 20.11 4.07
N GLU A 218 -13.21 20.96 3.08
CA GLU A 218 -13.99 20.68 1.87
C GLU A 218 -13.48 19.43 1.13
N ASP A 219 -12.18 19.30 0.92
CA ASP A 219 -11.59 18.11 0.29
C ASP A 219 -11.79 16.86 1.12
N TYR A 220 -11.67 16.97 2.44
CA TYR A 220 -11.93 15.86 3.36
C TYR A 220 -13.39 15.42 3.29
N ASP A 221 -14.35 16.36 3.43
CA ASP A 221 -15.78 16.10 3.41
C ASP A 221 -16.25 15.49 2.07
N LYS A 222 -15.57 15.83 0.98
CA LYS A 222 -15.82 15.27 -0.35
C LYS A 222 -15.31 13.83 -0.49
N ASN A 223 -14.18 13.48 0.12
CA ASN A 223 -13.50 12.21 -0.16
C ASN A 223 -13.85 11.10 0.85
N VAL A 224 -14.07 11.40 2.12
CA VAL A 224 -14.37 10.38 3.13
C VAL A 224 -15.65 9.60 2.83
N PRO A 225 -16.77 10.24 2.46
CA PRO A 225 -17.99 9.51 2.14
C PRO A 225 -17.82 8.54 0.95
N VAL A 226 -17.00 8.89 -0.03
CA VAL A 226 -16.71 8.03 -1.19
C VAL A 226 -16.04 6.73 -0.74
N VAL A 227 -15.11 6.79 0.22
CA VAL A 227 -14.47 5.60 0.80
C VAL A 227 -15.50 4.69 1.46
N PHE A 228 -16.41 5.25 2.25
CA PHE A 228 -17.43 4.46 2.96
C PHE A 228 -18.53 3.94 2.03
N ALA A 229 -18.87 4.67 0.97
CA ALA A 229 -19.75 4.16 -0.09
C ALA A 229 -19.12 2.96 -0.80
N ALA A 230 -17.80 3.00 -1.07
CA ALA A 230 -17.07 1.88 -1.66
C ALA A 230 -17.02 0.66 -0.70
N LEU A 231 -16.82 0.87 0.61
CA LEU A 231 -16.92 -0.20 1.60
C LEU A 231 -18.32 -0.79 1.68
N ASN A 232 -19.37 0.04 1.72
CA ASN A 232 -20.77 -0.43 1.70
C ASN A 232 -21.06 -1.28 0.44
N LYS A 233 -20.48 -0.91 -0.71
CA LYS A 233 -20.62 -1.66 -1.94
C LYS A 233 -19.88 -3.01 -1.89
N LEU A 234 -18.65 -3.02 -1.37
CA LEU A 234 -17.85 -4.24 -1.19
C LEU A 234 -18.54 -5.22 -0.21
N GLU A 235 -19.08 -4.72 0.91
CA GLU A 235 -19.85 -5.49 1.90
C GLU A 235 -21.00 -6.23 1.24
N LYS A 236 -21.79 -5.52 0.41
CA LYS A 236 -22.92 -6.10 -0.32
C LYS A 236 -22.48 -7.14 -1.36
N ILE A 237 -21.39 -6.90 -2.08
CA ILE A 237 -20.87 -7.84 -3.08
C ILE A 237 -20.46 -9.15 -2.41
N ILE A 238 -19.70 -9.09 -1.33
CA ILE A 238 -19.29 -10.30 -0.58
C ILE A 238 -20.52 -11.06 -0.07
N ALA A 239 -21.51 -10.35 0.51
CA ALA A 239 -22.77 -10.96 0.97
C ALA A 239 -23.55 -11.64 -0.16
N GLN A 240 -23.63 -11.03 -1.35
CA GLN A 240 -24.35 -11.56 -2.50
C GLN A 240 -23.71 -12.83 -3.06
N HIS A 241 -22.37 -12.91 -3.05
CA HIS A 241 -21.64 -14.08 -3.55
C HIS A 241 -21.48 -15.18 -2.50
N GLY A 242 -21.73 -14.91 -1.22
CA GLY A 242 -21.71 -15.90 -0.13
C GLY A 242 -20.33 -16.38 0.31
N GLY A 243 -19.25 -15.78 -0.21
CA GLY A 243 -17.87 -16.08 0.19
C GLY A 243 -17.36 -17.48 -0.21
N PRO A 244 -16.17 -17.88 0.24
CA PRO A 244 -15.30 -17.21 1.22
C PRO A 244 -14.49 -16.03 0.67
N PHE A 245 -14.54 -15.78 -0.65
CA PHE A 245 -13.83 -14.70 -1.33
C PHE A 245 -14.80 -13.65 -1.87
N VAL A 246 -14.29 -12.54 -2.40
CA VAL A 246 -15.11 -11.42 -2.89
C VAL A 246 -16.16 -11.88 -3.90
N LEU A 247 -15.80 -12.75 -4.85
CA LEU A 247 -16.69 -13.30 -5.89
C LEU A 247 -17.07 -14.78 -5.64
N GLY A 248 -17.29 -15.16 -4.38
CA GLY A 248 -17.75 -16.49 -4.02
C GLY A 248 -16.59 -17.46 -3.76
N LYS A 249 -16.53 -18.58 -4.48
CA LYS A 249 -15.60 -19.69 -4.20
C LYS A 249 -14.18 -19.48 -4.76
N ASP A 250 -14.02 -18.60 -5.72
CA ASP A 250 -12.77 -18.41 -6.44
C ASP A 250 -11.98 -17.23 -5.85
N LEU A 251 -10.76 -17.50 -5.39
CA LEU A 251 -9.81 -16.45 -4.99
C LEU A 251 -9.40 -15.68 -6.24
N THR A 252 -9.61 -14.36 -6.24
CA THR A 252 -9.35 -13.50 -7.40
C THR A 252 -8.40 -12.36 -7.06
N GLU A 253 -7.97 -11.61 -8.08
CA GLU A 253 -7.18 -10.40 -7.86
C GLU A 253 -7.94 -9.32 -7.07
N LEU A 254 -9.28 -9.37 -7.01
CA LEU A 254 -10.08 -8.48 -6.17
C LEU A 254 -9.78 -8.70 -4.69
N ASP A 255 -9.62 -9.95 -4.27
CA ASP A 255 -9.25 -10.28 -2.91
C ASP A 255 -7.89 -9.69 -2.55
N VAL A 256 -6.90 -9.79 -3.45
CA VAL A 256 -5.58 -9.20 -3.26
C VAL A 256 -5.63 -7.67 -3.18
N ARG A 257 -6.39 -7.03 -4.08
CA ARG A 257 -6.55 -5.57 -4.15
C ARG A 257 -7.27 -5.00 -2.94
N ALA A 258 -8.36 -5.64 -2.53
CA ALA A 258 -9.14 -5.22 -1.37
C ALA A 258 -8.39 -5.47 -0.07
N PHE A 259 -7.80 -6.67 0.11
CA PHE A 259 -7.07 -7.03 1.32
C PHE A 259 -5.97 -6.03 1.67
N ALA A 260 -5.15 -5.64 0.70
CA ALA A 260 -4.05 -4.71 0.93
C ALA A 260 -4.52 -3.37 1.56
N THR A 261 -5.73 -2.93 1.25
CA THR A 261 -6.33 -1.71 1.85
C THR A 261 -7.03 -2.03 3.16
N VAL A 262 -7.88 -3.06 3.19
CA VAL A 262 -8.75 -3.38 4.33
C VAL A 262 -7.94 -3.80 5.56
N ILE A 263 -6.84 -4.55 5.40
CA ILE A 263 -5.95 -4.93 6.52
C ILE A 263 -5.33 -3.72 7.24
N ARG A 264 -5.23 -2.58 6.54
CA ARG A 264 -4.72 -1.30 7.07
C ARG A 264 -5.81 -0.38 7.61
N PHE A 265 -7.08 -0.73 7.39
CA PHE A 265 -8.16 0.21 7.62
C PHE A 265 -8.28 0.58 9.11
N ASP A 266 -8.57 -0.38 9.97
CA ASP A 266 -8.72 -0.16 11.40
C ASP A 266 -7.40 0.20 12.09
N THR A 267 -6.29 -0.36 11.60
CA THR A 267 -4.96 -0.15 12.20
C THR A 267 -4.36 1.21 11.89
N VAL A 268 -4.73 1.81 10.75
CA VAL A 268 -4.11 3.06 10.26
C VAL A 268 -5.15 4.07 9.77
N TYR A 269 -6.01 3.70 8.80
CA TYR A 269 -6.79 4.71 8.08
C TYR A 269 -7.87 5.36 8.93
N VAL A 270 -8.45 4.64 9.89
CA VAL A 270 -9.45 5.17 10.82
C VAL A 270 -8.90 6.37 11.58
N GLN A 271 -7.71 6.25 12.17
CA GLN A 271 -7.18 7.32 13.01
C GLN A 271 -6.21 8.25 12.26
N HIS A 272 -5.30 7.72 11.43
CA HIS A 272 -4.26 8.51 10.77
C HIS A 272 -4.82 9.32 9.60
N PHE A 273 -5.64 8.69 8.77
CA PHE A 273 -6.32 9.33 7.63
C PHE A 273 -7.72 9.84 7.95
N LYS A 274 -8.16 9.71 9.22
CA LYS A 274 -9.49 10.15 9.66
C LYS A 274 -10.65 9.52 8.87
N CYS A 275 -10.46 8.32 8.30
CA CYS A 275 -11.52 7.53 7.68
C CYS A 275 -12.33 6.85 8.80
N ASN A 276 -13.10 7.62 9.57
CA ASN A 276 -13.62 7.24 10.87
C ASN A 276 -15.16 7.29 11.01
N LEU A 277 -15.90 7.22 9.89
CA LEU A 277 -17.37 7.07 9.96
C LEU A 277 -17.79 5.69 10.50
N GLY A 278 -16.89 4.72 10.45
CA GLY A 278 -17.03 3.38 11.00
C GLY A 278 -15.70 2.62 10.94
N THR A 279 -15.72 1.37 11.42
CA THR A 279 -14.58 0.45 11.45
C THR A 279 -14.93 -0.85 10.74
N ILE A 280 -13.93 -1.54 10.20
CA ILE A 280 -14.17 -2.85 9.56
C ILE A 280 -14.71 -3.84 10.58
N ARG A 281 -14.13 -3.90 11.78
CA ARG A 281 -14.46 -4.91 12.79
C ARG A 281 -15.85 -4.78 13.38
N HIS A 282 -16.45 -3.59 13.39
CA HIS A 282 -17.74 -3.35 14.03
C HIS A 282 -18.87 -3.09 13.05
N ASP A 283 -18.58 -2.46 11.90
CA ASP A 283 -19.60 -1.97 10.99
C ASP A 283 -19.74 -2.79 9.70
N TYR A 284 -18.75 -3.63 9.37
CA TYR A 284 -18.69 -4.40 8.13
C TYR A 284 -18.47 -5.90 8.39
N PRO A 285 -19.46 -6.63 8.88
CA PRO A 285 -19.28 -8.03 9.30
C PRO A 285 -18.89 -8.98 8.17
N GLN A 286 -19.36 -8.78 6.94
CA GLN A 286 -18.96 -9.58 5.77
C GLN A 286 -17.49 -9.34 5.43
N ILE A 287 -17.09 -8.07 5.30
CA ILE A 287 -15.69 -7.70 5.03
C ILE A 287 -14.78 -8.18 6.17
N ASN A 288 -15.20 -8.04 7.42
CA ASN A 288 -14.43 -8.47 8.59
C ASN A 288 -14.17 -9.98 8.59
N ASN A 289 -15.22 -10.79 8.34
CA ASN A 289 -15.08 -12.25 8.28
C ASN A 289 -14.26 -12.70 7.05
N TRP A 290 -14.46 -12.07 5.89
CA TRP A 290 -13.66 -12.27 4.70
C TRP A 290 -12.17 -11.94 4.95
N LEU A 291 -11.87 -10.80 5.58
CA LEU A 291 -10.51 -10.39 5.96
C LEU A 291 -9.84 -11.43 6.86
N LYS A 292 -10.55 -11.87 7.91
CA LYS A 292 -10.06 -12.88 8.87
C LYS A 292 -9.84 -14.22 8.19
N ASN A 293 -10.75 -14.63 7.30
CA ASN A 293 -10.60 -15.87 6.53
C ASN A 293 -9.32 -15.84 5.66
N LEU A 294 -9.07 -14.76 4.93
CA LEU A 294 -7.85 -14.62 4.14
C LEU A 294 -6.60 -14.64 5.02
N TYR A 295 -6.60 -13.87 6.10
CA TYR A 295 -5.44 -13.73 6.97
C TYR A 295 -5.07 -15.04 7.66
N TRP A 296 -6.06 -15.80 8.16
CA TRP A 296 -5.79 -17.00 8.95
C TRP A 296 -5.72 -18.30 8.13
N ASN A 297 -6.40 -18.39 6.98
CA ASN A 297 -6.47 -19.63 6.20
C ASN A 297 -5.68 -19.62 4.90
N VAL A 298 -5.22 -18.45 4.43
CA VAL A 298 -4.41 -18.35 3.21
C VAL A 298 -3.05 -17.75 3.57
N PRO A 299 -2.01 -18.59 3.79
CA PRO A 299 -0.71 -18.16 4.33
C PRO A 299 -0.11 -16.95 3.62
N ALA A 300 -0.28 -16.86 2.30
CA ALA A 300 0.24 -15.74 1.50
C ALA A 300 -0.20 -14.36 2.00
N PHE A 301 -1.36 -14.23 2.62
CA PHE A 301 -1.85 -12.96 3.15
C PHE A 301 -1.26 -12.64 4.52
N LYS A 302 -1.17 -13.63 5.41
CA LYS A 302 -0.59 -13.46 6.74
C LYS A 302 0.92 -13.23 6.67
N ASP A 303 1.63 -14.09 5.92
CA ASP A 303 3.09 -14.10 5.84
C ASP A 303 3.67 -12.84 5.16
N THR A 304 2.83 -12.10 4.43
CA THR A 304 3.22 -10.85 3.78
C THR A 304 2.76 -9.59 4.53
N THR A 305 2.07 -9.75 5.67
CA THR A 305 1.56 -8.65 6.48
C THR A 305 2.48 -8.38 7.67
N ASP A 306 3.01 -7.17 7.76
CA ASP A 306 3.80 -6.70 8.91
C ASP A 306 3.17 -5.43 9.50
N PHE A 307 2.48 -5.58 10.63
CA PHE A 307 1.79 -4.47 11.29
C PHE A 307 2.76 -3.42 11.88
N LYS A 308 3.97 -3.82 12.28
CA LYS A 308 4.97 -2.88 12.75
C LYS A 308 5.41 -1.95 11.61
N HIS A 309 5.78 -2.52 10.46
CA HIS A 309 6.09 -1.73 9.26
C HIS A 309 4.92 -0.84 8.83
N ILE A 310 3.70 -1.40 8.82
CA ILE A 310 2.49 -0.67 8.44
C ILE A 310 2.28 0.52 9.36
N LYS A 311 2.12 0.29 10.67
CA LYS A 311 1.82 1.36 11.63
C LYS A 311 2.91 2.43 11.68
N GLU A 312 4.19 2.02 11.72
CA GLU A 312 5.31 2.96 11.84
C GLU A 312 5.53 3.79 10.58
N ASN A 313 5.30 3.23 9.39
CA ASN A 313 5.40 4.01 8.16
C ASN A 313 4.45 5.21 8.16
N TYR A 314 3.15 4.97 8.33
CA TYR A 314 2.17 6.06 8.29
C TYR A 314 2.43 7.09 9.39
N THR A 315 2.72 6.65 10.61
CA THR A 315 2.85 7.55 11.75
C THR A 315 4.18 8.28 11.81
N LYS A 316 5.25 7.75 11.23
CA LYS A 316 6.59 8.33 11.29
C LYS A 316 7.07 8.98 9.98
N SER A 317 6.40 8.70 8.84
CA SER A 317 6.78 9.28 7.54
C SER A 317 5.88 10.45 7.10
N HIS A 318 4.72 10.64 7.72
CA HIS A 318 3.78 11.70 7.37
C HIS A 318 3.77 12.77 8.45
N GLY A 319 4.85 13.56 8.52
CA GLY A 319 5.04 14.60 9.53
C GLY A 319 3.97 15.70 9.52
N ASP A 320 3.34 15.94 8.38
CA ASP A 320 2.24 16.92 8.27
C ASP A 320 0.96 16.43 8.94
N ILE A 321 0.74 15.10 8.98
CA ILE A 321 -0.43 14.49 9.63
C ILE A 321 -0.14 14.19 11.09
N ASN A 322 1.05 13.64 11.38
CA ASN A 322 1.47 13.21 12.71
C ASN A 322 2.86 13.78 13.07
N PRO A 323 2.96 15.06 13.42
CA PRO A 323 4.24 15.74 13.62
C PRO A 323 5.07 15.20 14.79
N ARG A 324 4.45 14.48 15.73
CA ARG A 324 5.13 13.88 16.89
C ARG A 324 5.57 12.44 16.66
N ALA A 325 5.29 11.86 15.49
CA ALA A 325 5.66 10.49 15.12
C ALA A 325 5.20 9.41 16.14
N ILE A 326 4.09 9.66 16.86
CA ILE A 326 3.53 8.71 17.82
C ILE A 326 2.79 7.61 17.06
N THR A 327 3.16 6.35 17.32
CA THR A 327 2.51 5.17 16.75
C THR A 327 1.46 4.62 17.71
N PRO A 328 0.17 4.56 17.35
CA PRO A 328 -0.89 4.01 18.19
C PRO A 328 -0.71 2.52 18.45
N LEU A 329 -1.05 2.08 19.66
CA LEU A 329 -0.99 0.66 20.05
C LEU A 329 -2.12 -0.16 19.41
N GLY A 330 -3.35 0.36 19.43
CA GLY A 330 -4.53 -0.34 18.92
C GLY A 330 -4.67 -0.33 17.39
N PRO A 331 -5.67 -1.07 16.90
CA PRO A 331 -6.48 -2.04 17.64
C PRO A 331 -5.67 -3.28 18.05
N TRP A 332 -6.13 -3.99 19.11
CA TRP A 332 -5.47 -5.21 19.57
C TRP A 332 -6.51 -6.31 19.87
N PRO A 333 -6.31 -7.56 19.37
CA PRO A 333 -5.32 -7.89 18.33
C PRO A 333 -5.65 -7.16 17.01
N GLU A 334 -4.66 -7.02 16.14
CA GLU A 334 -4.89 -6.36 14.83
C GLU A 334 -5.88 -7.15 13.98
N VAL A 335 -5.82 -8.48 14.01
CA VAL A 335 -6.77 -9.39 13.36
C VAL A 335 -7.19 -10.47 14.37
N GLU A 336 -8.45 -10.48 14.75
CA GLU A 336 -9.01 -11.48 15.66
C GLU A 336 -9.09 -12.87 14.98
N GLU A 337 -8.92 -13.95 15.76
CA GLU A 337 -9.01 -15.33 15.22
C GLU A 337 -10.44 -15.84 15.08
N ASN A 338 -11.37 -15.29 15.83
CA ASN A 338 -12.76 -15.71 15.79
C ASN A 338 -13.50 -15.13 14.59
N TYR A 339 -13.99 -15.98 13.70
CA TYR A 339 -14.79 -15.58 12.54
C TYR A 339 -15.68 -16.73 12.06
N GLU A 340 -16.80 -16.38 11.39
CA GLU A 340 -17.66 -17.34 10.72
C GLU A 340 -17.08 -17.67 9.33
N LYS A 341 -16.85 -18.93 9.03
CA LYS A 341 -16.32 -19.38 7.74
C LYS A 341 -17.36 -19.33 6.64
N ASP A 342 -18.61 -19.54 6.99
CA ASP A 342 -19.76 -19.51 6.09
C ASP A 342 -20.35 -18.10 6.06
N LEU A 343 -19.91 -17.30 5.10
CA LEU A 343 -20.36 -15.90 5.00
C LEU A 343 -21.85 -15.75 4.75
N SER A 344 -22.54 -16.79 4.27
CA SER A 344 -24.01 -16.76 4.14
C SER A 344 -24.75 -16.60 5.49
N LYS A 345 -24.09 -16.94 6.59
CA LYS A 345 -24.60 -16.80 7.97
C LYS A 345 -24.25 -15.46 8.61
N VAL A 346 -23.41 -14.67 7.96
CA VAL A 346 -22.96 -13.38 8.47
C VAL A 346 -23.94 -12.29 8.03
N PRO A 347 -24.40 -11.41 8.91
CA PRO A 347 -25.26 -10.30 8.52
C PRO A 347 -24.50 -9.34 7.60
N THR A 348 -25.21 -8.61 6.74
CA THR A 348 -24.67 -7.50 5.97
C THR A 348 -24.73 -6.23 6.79
N GLY A 349 -23.59 -5.57 6.94
CA GLY A 349 -23.48 -4.31 7.65
C GLY A 349 -23.42 -3.10 6.73
N GLY A 350 -22.79 -2.06 7.20
CA GLY A 350 -22.51 -0.83 6.48
C GLY A 350 -22.78 0.42 7.32
N VAL A 351 -22.16 1.50 6.92
CA VAL A 351 -22.27 2.80 7.57
C VAL A 351 -23.34 3.64 6.88
N LYS A 352 -24.20 4.29 7.68
CA LYS A 352 -25.13 5.31 7.15
C LYS A 352 -24.32 6.54 6.73
N MET A 353 -24.55 6.97 5.51
CA MET A 353 -23.88 8.16 4.98
C MET A 353 -24.49 9.43 5.58
N PRO A 354 -23.68 10.46 5.89
CA PRO A 354 -24.20 11.77 6.29
C PRO A 354 -25.11 12.35 5.19
N LEU A 355 -26.25 12.96 5.59
CA LEU A 355 -27.25 13.53 4.69
C LEU A 355 -26.75 14.72 3.82
N VAL A 356 -25.51 15.18 4.03
CA VAL A 356 -24.97 16.39 3.41
C VAL A 356 -24.44 16.15 1.98
N LEU A 357 -24.41 14.90 1.51
CA LEU A 357 -23.78 14.55 0.24
C LEU A 357 -24.72 13.72 -0.63
N ASP A 358 -25.18 14.32 -1.69
CA ASP A 358 -25.86 13.66 -2.79
C ASP A 358 -24.83 12.79 -3.57
N LEU A 359 -24.57 11.58 -3.02
CA LEU A 359 -23.59 10.64 -3.58
C LEU A 359 -24.20 9.71 -4.65
N GLU A 360 -25.51 9.69 -4.78
CA GLU A 360 -26.20 8.83 -5.75
C GLU A 360 -25.87 9.19 -7.20
N GLU A 361 -25.50 10.43 -7.49
CA GLU A 361 -25.08 10.85 -8.83
C GLU A 361 -23.63 10.48 -9.21
N ARG A 362 -22.82 9.93 -8.27
CA ARG A 362 -21.38 9.66 -8.50
C ARG A 362 -20.99 8.20 -8.48
N LEU A 363 -21.90 7.31 -8.14
CA LEU A 363 -21.70 5.86 -8.10
C LEU A 363 -22.43 5.16 -9.24
#